data_45d9707c9cb31012b5b95da1b329933c
#
_entry.id   45d9707c9cb31012b5b95da1b329933c
#
_cell.length_a   1.000
_cell.length_b   1.000
_cell.length_c   1.000
_cell.angle_alpha   90.00
_cell.angle_beta   90.00
_cell.angle_gamma   90.00
#
_symmetry.space_group_name_H-M   'P 1'
#
loop_
_entity.id
_entity.type
_entity.pdbx_description
1 polymer ?
#
loop_
_entity_poly.entity_id
_entity_poly.type
_entity_poly.pdbx_seq_one_letter_code
_entity_poly.pdbx_strand_id
1 'polypeptide(L)'
;MLPVNCGSHSDYQNFVVTNLRKYYPNPDSIARSTWDIIDRFWNLDLSYTDEKLKNRYSVFGPRPRTPSCMHRSYLLSLDFKVTSLTEWAAQLKINPLYAILSGFEVGDTPGVGTFYDFINRLWDSDDDNLSPHIHPLKVSVKKPSAKGAKAKSVEKISVEQLLLEMENTSFPISEQPYGSLFDLYNQEFLQQSVSKKLIHPKALALAGDGTPFVTSARERKHRVCDCPSKGINDCSCHRYFSQPDCDIGWDSSRSCFYHGYDLYMLVASDSESDLPVFPLLNPASRHDSHGFLHAFFRMKSFLPEFNISKLLLDSAHDAMPIYKYCKQNGITPFIDLNEKRGVKVKYKDDFTIGKDGVPVCKEGRRMNHDGSEPSKNRIKFRCPLASRKYGCSCEHPCSDSKYGRTVHLATKDNPRLINIPPRDSSEWKTEFNARTSAERSNKREKYDFLLENGRHRSTKMWYCRLYNIMMLQHLDAWDLPYESACLLYTSPSPRDISGSR
;
A
#
# COMPACT_ATOMS: atom_id res chain seq x y z
N MET A 1 28.16 -17.57 -13.63
CA MET A 1 27.01 -18.40 -14.01
C MET A 1 26.39 -18.97 -12.75
N LEU A 2 25.12 -18.70 -12.52
CA LEU A 2 24.37 -19.46 -11.51
C LEU A 2 24.47 -20.96 -11.90
N PRO A 3 24.59 -21.90 -10.94
CA PRO A 3 24.48 -23.31 -11.27
C PRO A 3 23.14 -23.57 -11.95
N VAL A 4 23.12 -24.48 -12.91
CA VAL A 4 21.89 -24.84 -13.66
C VAL A 4 20.79 -25.32 -12.70
N ASN A 5 21.16 -25.86 -11.54
CA ASN A 5 20.30 -26.18 -10.40
C ASN A 5 20.69 -25.27 -9.23
N CYS A 6 19.88 -24.24 -8.96
CA CYS A 6 20.05 -23.39 -7.78
C CYS A 6 19.69 -24.10 -6.45
N GLY A 7 19.40 -25.39 -6.49
CA GLY A 7 18.85 -26.17 -5.41
C GLY A 7 17.31 -26.03 -5.36
N SER A 8 16.61 -27.07 -4.98
CA SER A 8 15.18 -27.02 -4.76
C SER A 8 14.86 -26.43 -3.39
N HIS A 9 13.61 -26.02 -3.18
CA HIS A 9 13.15 -25.64 -1.84
C HIS A 9 13.41 -26.75 -0.80
N SER A 10 13.22 -28.02 -1.16
CA SER A 10 13.53 -29.16 -0.30
C SER A 10 15.03 -29.29 0.02
N ASP A 11 15.91 -28.91 -0.89
CA ASP A 11 17.36 -28.89 -0.57
C ASP A 11 17.68 -27.85 0.49
N TYR A 12 17.05 -26.67 0.40
CA TYR A 12 17.16 -25.64 1.44
C TYR A 12 16.60 -26.14 2.77
N GLN A 13 15.43 -26.76 2.78
CA GLN A 13 14.84 -27.32 3.99
C GLN A 13 15.75 -28.36 4.67
N ASN A 14 16.31 -29.29 3.89
CA ASN A 14 17.26 -30.27 4.37
C ASN A 14 18.56 -29.63 4.89
N PHE A 15 19.05 -28.60 4.20
CA PHE A 15 20.23 -27.84 4.63
C PHE A 15 19.99 -27.21 6.01
N VAL A 16 18.84 -26.55 6.22
CA VAL A 16 18.49 -25.92 7.49
C VAL A 16 18.46 -26.96 8.62
N VAL A 17 17.72 -28.06 8.46
CA VAL A 17 17.58 -29.11 9.47
C VAL A 17 18.95 -29.73 9.82
N THR A 18 19.77 -30.04 8.80
CA THR A 18 21.08 -30.62 9.01
C THR A 18 22.00 -29.68 9.78
N ASN A 19 22.03 -28.40 9.45
CA ASN A 19 22.91 -27.45 10.11
C ASN A 19 22.37 -27.06 11.51
N LEU A 20 21.06 -26.96 11.70
CA LEU A 20 20.51 -26.77 13.05
C LEU A 20 20.92 -27.91 14.00
N ARG A 21 20.80 -29.17 13.58
CA ARG A 21 21.26 -30.33 14.38
C ARG A 21 22.76 -30.26 14.70
N LYS A 22 23.57 -29.77 13.78
CA LYS A 22 25.01 -29.65 13.97
C LYS A 22 25.40 -28.53 14.93
N TYR A 23 24.79 -27.35 14.82
CA TYR A 23 25.18 -26.16 15.60
C TYR A 23 24.36 -25.95 16.86
N TYR A 24 23.16 -26.52 16.91
CA TYR A 24 22.21 -26.43 18.04
C TYR A 24 21.71 -27.84 18.41
N PRO A 25 22.58 -28.75 18.91
CA PRO A 25 22.20 -30.13 19.19
C PRO A 25 21.10 -30.27 20.26
N ASN A 26 20.94 -29.23 21.13
CA ASN A 26 19.84 -29.14 22.07
C ASN A 26 18.81 -28.13 21.56
N PRO A 27 17.59 -28.54 21.16
CA PRO A 27 16.52 -27.64 20.71
C PRO A 27 16.14 -26.56 21.73
N ASP A 28 16.22 -26.88 23.04
CA ASP A 28 15.89 -25.96 24.13
C ASP A 28 16.86 -24.76 24.21
N SER A 29 18.00 -24.82 23.52
CA SER A 29 18.93 -23.70 23.41
C SER A 29 18.41 -22.57 22.50
N ILE A 30 17.36 -22.84 21.71
CA ILE A 30 16.71 -21.88 20.80
C ILE A 30 15.42 -21.38 21.46
N ALA A 31 15.26 -20.08 21.62
CA ALA A 31 14.07 -19.49 22.20
C ALA A 31 12.82 -19.79 21.33
N ARG A 32 11.67 -19.96 21.97
CA ARG A 32 10.41 -20.28 21.30
C ARG A 32 10.04 -19.25 20.21
N SER A 33 10.19 -17.96 20.47
CA SER A 33 9.96 -16.91 19.49
C SER A 33 10.89 -17.01 18.25
N THR A 34 12.05 -17.62 18.42
CA THR A 34 12.99 -17.88 17.32
C THR A 34 12.55 -19.08 16.50
N TRP A 35 11.90 -20.09 17.13
CA TRP A 35 11.30 -21.21 16.42
C TRP A 35 10.20 -20.76 15.48
N ASP A 36 9.37 -19.79 15.88
CA ASP A 36 8.35 -19.22 14.99
C ASP A 36 8.96 -18.59 13.73
N ILE A 37 10.14 -17.96 13.86
CA ILE A 37 10.89 -17.40 12.70
C ILE A 37 11.46 -18.56 11.85
N ILE A 38 12.06 -19.59 12.50
CA ILE A 38 12.60 -20.77 11.80
C ILE A 38 11.51 -21.42 10.96
N ASP A 39 10.33 -21.67 11.53
CA ASP A 39 9.22 -22.32 10.83
C ASP A 39 8.72 -21.49 9.65
N ARG A 40 8.55 -20.18 9.83
CA ARG A 40 8.15 -19.29 8.73
C ARG A 40 9.15 -19.31 7.57
N PHE A 41 10.43 -19.15 7.85
CA PHE A 41 11.46 -19.09 6.81
C PHE A 41 11.78 -20.46 6.22
N TRP A 42 11.66 -21.53 6.98
CA TRP A 42 11.82 -22.90 6.50
C TRP A 42 10.75 -23.29 5.49
N ASN A 43 9.50 -22.79 5.68
CA ASN A 43 8.38 -23.01 4.76
C ASN A 43 8.35 -22.02 3.58
N LEU A 44 9.15 -20.96 3.60
CA LEU A 44 9.15 -19.94 2.56
C LEU A 44 9.90 -20.42 1.32
N ASP A 45 9.14 -20.74 0.26
CA ASP A 45 9.71 -21.08 -1.05
C ASP A 45 10.01 -19.81 -1.86
N LEU A 46 11.29 -19.61 -2.17
CA LEU A 46 11.80 -18.50 -2.99
C LEU A 46 12.44 -19.02 -4.30
N SER A 47 11.98 -20.15 -4.82
CA SER A 47 12.51 -20.73 -6.06
C SER A 47 12.28 -19.83 -7.26
N TYR A 48 11.18 -19.05 -7.26
CA TYR A 48 10.92 -18.10 -8.32
C TYR A 48 11.93 -16.95 -8.36
N THR A 49 12.44 -16.51 -7.21
CA THR A 49 13.57 -15.54 -7.14
C THR A 49 14.78 -16.05 -7.93
N ASP A 50 15.14 -17.31 -7.82
CA ASP A 50 16.25 -17.91 -8.58
C ASP A 50 15.96 -17.92 -10.07
N GLU A 51 14.75 -18.34 -10.46
CA GLU A 51 14.33 -18.36 -11.86
C GLU A 51 14.32 -16.97 -12.48
N LYS A 52 13.74 -15.99 -11.82
CA LYS A 52 13.62 -14.61 -12.30
C LYS A 52 14.97 -13.94 -12.48
N LEU A 53 15.89 -14.15 -11.56
CA LEU A 53 17.16 -13.44 -11.55
C LEU A 53 18.31 -14.18 -12.27
N LYS A 54 18.15 -15.45 -12.67
CA LYS A 54 19.23 -16.25 -13.28
C LYS A 54 19.95 -15.57 -14.43
N ASN A 55 19.23 -14.84 -15.26
CA ASN A 55 19.77 -14.16 -16.44
C ASN A 55 20.45 -12.82 -16.13
N ARG A 56 20.37 -12.33 -14.87
CA ARG A 56 21.00 -11.08 -14.41
C ARG A 56 22.39 -11.30 -13.82
N TYR A 57 22.88 -12.52 -13.85
CA TYR A 57 24.20 -12.88 -13.36
C TYR A 57 25.17 -13.16 -14.52
N SER A 58 26.38 -12.57 -14.42
CA SER A 58 27.42 -12.80 -15.42
C SER A 58 27.78 -14.27 -15.53
N VAL A 59 28.11 -14.70 -16.75
CA VAL A 59 28.70 -16.02 -17.02
C VAL A 59 30.20 -16.08 -16.69
N PHE A 60 30.83 -14.93 -16.45
CA PHE A 60 32.23 -14.77 -16.11
C PHE A 60 32.40 -14.29 -14.67
N GLY A 61 33.50 -14.66 -14.04
CA GLY A 61 33.86 -14.21 -12.70
C GLY A 61 33.59 -15.25 -11.59
N PRO A 62 33.75 -14.87 -10.31
CA PRO A 62 33.50 -15.74 -9.18
C PRO A 62 32.07 -16.25 -9.16
N ARG A 63 31.87 -17.46 -8.63
CA ARG A 63 30.52 -18.05 -8.48
C ARG A 63 29.65 -17.15 -7.59
N PRO A 64 28.50 -16.69 -8.08
CA PRO A 64 27.63 -15.83 -7.27
C PRO A 64 26.93 -16.63 -6.17
N ARG A 65 26.48 -15.94 -5.14
CA ARG A 65 25.55 -16.48 -4.14
C ARG A 65 24.18 -16.72 -4.78
N THR A 66 23.49 -17.75 -4.34
CA THR A 66 22.17 -18.11 -4.82
C THR A 66 21.19 -16.96 -4.53
N PRO A 67 20.42 -16.48 -5.51
CA PRO A 67 19.52 -15.33 -5.33
C PRO A 67 18.48 -15.54 -4.23
N SER A 68 17.87 -16.73 -4.15
CA SER A 68 16.90 -17.07 -3.09
C SER A 68 17.52 -17.00 -1.70
N CYS A 69 18.79 -17.41 -1.52
CA CYS A 69 19.50 -17.25 -0.25
C CYS A 69 19.77 -15.78 0.08
N MET A 70 20.13 -14.97 -0.92
CA MET A 70 20.32 -13.53 -0.74
C MET A 70 19.01 -12.83 -0.38
N HIS A 71 17.92 -13.18 -1.05
CA HIS A 71 16.57 -12.64 -0.78
C HIS A 71 16.10 -13.03 0.63
N ARG A 72 16.20 -14.31 0.96
CA ARG A 72 15.85 -14.82 2.31
C ARG A 72 16.66 -14.12 3.40
N SER A 73 17.95 -13.93 3.17
CA SER A 73 18.82 -13.21 4.10
C SER A 73 18.41 -11.76 4.29
N TYR A 74 17.99 -11.08 3.21
CA TYR A 74 17.50 -9.70 3.32
C TYR A 74 16.18 -9.62 4.06
N LEU A 75 15.23 -10.52 3.80
CA LEU A 75 13.99 -10.65 4.55
C LEU A 75 14.25 -10.88 6.06
N LEU A 76 15.15 -11.83 6.38
CA LEU A 76 15.55 -12.09 7.77
C LEU A 76 16.12 -10.86 8.46
N SER A 77 16.93 -10.05 7.76
CA SER A 77 17.47 -8.81 8.34
C SER A 77 16.35 -7.86 8.81
N LEU A 78 15.28 -7.77 8.04
CA LEU A 78 14.12 -6.92 8.36
C LEU A 78 13.28 -7.52 9.49
N ASP A 79 13.10 -8.83 9.50
CA ASP A 79 12.37 -9.54 10.54
C ASP A 79 13.09 -9.44 11.91
N PHE A 80 14.41 -9.56 11.93
CA PHE A 80 15.26 -9.32 13.10
C PHE A 80 15.48 -7.82 13.41
N LYS A 81 14.82 -6.91 12.69
CA LYS A 81 14.86 -5.46 12.91
C LYS A 81 16.27 -4.84 12.72
N VAL A 82 17.15 -5.48 11.97
CA VAL A 82 18.46 -4.95 11.62
C VAL A 82 18.33 -4.01 10.42
N THR A 83 18.46 -2.72 10.65
CA THR A 83 18.18 -1.69 9.63
C THR A 83 19.37 -1.38 8.72
N SER A 84 20.55 -1.85 9.05
CA SER A 84 21.80 -1.61 8.33
C SER A 84 22.33 -2.89 7.69
N LEU A 85 22.55 -2.89 6.36
CA LEU A 85 23.17 -4.01 5.66
C LEU A 85 24.60 -4.28 6.13
N THR A 86 25.33 -3.26 6.58
CA THR A 86 26.67 -3.41 7.15
C THR A 86 26.62 -4.19 8.46
N GLU A 87 25.68 -3.85 9.31
CA GLU A 87 25.45 -4.56 10.56
C GLU A 87 24.96 -6.00 10.29
N TRP A 88 24.02 -6.18 9.38
CA TRP A 88 23.52 -7.49 9.01
C TRP A 88 24.65 -8.43 8.51
N ALA A 89 25.49 -7.94 7.61
CA ALA A 89 26.63 -8.71 7.12
C ALA A 89 27.63 -9.07 8.25
N ALA A 90 27.76 -8.22 9.28
CA ALA A 90 28.55 -8.55 10.46
C ALA A 90 27.87 -9.61 11.35
N GLN A 91 26.55 -9.48 11.56
CA GLN A 91 25.74 -10.43 12.33
C GLN A 91 25.75 -11.84 11.69
N LEU A 92 25.67 -11.94 10.36
CA LEU A 92 25.77 -13.22 9.64
C LEU A 92 27.08 -13.97 9.90
N LYS A 93 28.18 -13.25 10.15
CA LYS A 93 29.50 -13.87 10.41
C LYS A 93 29.60 -14.46 11.82
N ILE A 94 28.94 -13.83 12.79
CA ILE A 94 29.08 -14.21 14.20
C ILE A 94 27.94 -15.08 14.71
N ASN A 95 26.79 -15.06 14.04
CA ASN A 95 25.62 -15.83 14.45
C ASN A 95 25.34 -16.97 13.46
N PRO A 96 25.65 -18.24 13.83
CA PRO A 96 25.39 -19.38 12.98
C PRO A 96 23.92 -19.51 12.54
N LEU A 97 22.97 -19.18 13.41
CA LEU A 97 21.54 -19.29 13.12
C LEU A 97 21.14 -18.41 11.93
N TYR A 98 21.64 -17.18 11.88
CA TYR A 98 21.30 -16.25 10.80
C TYR A 98 21.87 -16.73 9.45
N ALA A 99 23.07 -17.28 9.45
CA ALA A 99 23.66 -17.89 8.26
C ALA A 99 22.85 -19.10 7.78
N ILE A 100 22.51 -20.01 8.71
CA ILE A 100 21.74 -21.23 8.40
C ILE A 100 20.36 -20.87 7.81
N LEU A 101 19.61 -19.99 8.47
CA LEU A 101 18.29 -19.58 8.00
C LEU A 101 18.33 -18.81 6.68
N SER A 102 19.43 -18.12 6.38
CA SER A 102 19.65 -17.50 5.08
C SER A 102 19.96 -18.52 3.97
N GLY A 103 20.39 -19.74 4.32
CA GLY A 103 20.85 -20.75 3.39
C GLY A 103 22.36 -20.65 3.08
N PHE A 104 23.15 -20.04 3.97
CA PHE A 104 24.60 -19.93 3.85
C PHE A 104 25.32 -20.91 4.79
N GLU A 105 26.43 -21.45 4.33
CA GLU A 105 27.34 -22.21 5.20
C GLU A 105 27.88 -21.28 6.31
N VAL A 106 27.95 -21.81 7.53
CA VAL A 106 28.50 -21.08 8.66
C VAL A 106 29.97 -20.79 8.41
N GLY A 107 30.33 -19.51 8.47
CA GLY A 107 31.67 -19.02 8.16
C GLY A 107 31.89 -18.62 6.69
N ASP A 108 30.97 -18.97 5.77
CA ASP A 108 31.00 -18.53 4.36
C ASP A 108 29.77 -17.68 4.02
N THR A 109 29.72 -16.49 4.55
CA THR A 109 28.60 -15.57 4.42
C THR A 109 28.92 -14.40 3.47
N PRO A 110 27.89 -13.79 2.82
CA PRO A 110 28.10 -12.67 1.91
C PRO A 110 28.57 -11.41 2.64
N GLY A 111 29.41 -10.62 1.96
CA GLY A 111 29.76 -9.29 2.42
C GLY A 111 28.74 -8.23 2.05
N VAL A 112 28.90 -7.03 2.56
CA VAL A 112 28.01 -5.88 2.31
C VAL A 112 27.85 -5.57 0.83
N GLY A 113 28.95 -5.60 0.06
CA GLY A 113 28.93 -5.36 -1.40
C GLY A 113 28.03 -6.34 -2.14
N THR A 114 28.02 -7.62 -1.75
CA THR A 114 27.17 -8.66 -2.35
C THR A 114 25.67 -8.35 -2.15
N PHE A 115 25.27 -7.76 -1.02
CA PHE A 115 23.89 -7.30 -0.80
C PHE A 115 23.53 -6.13 -1.72
N TYR A 116 24.41 -5.16 -1.87
CA TYR A 116 24.15 -4.05 -2.82
C TYR A 116 24.07 -4.56 -4.26
N ASP A 117 24.93 -5.49 -4.65
CA ASP A 117 24.88 -6.12 -5.97
C ASP A 117 23.59 -6.90 -6.18
N PHE A 118 23.08 -7.59 -5.16
CA PHE A 118 21.79 -8.26 -5.20
C PHE A 118 20.66 -7.27 -5.38
N ILE A 119 20.61 -6.18 -4.58
CA ILE A 119 19.60 -5.12 -4.68
C ILE A 119 19.64 -4.45 -6.05
N ASN A 120 20.81 -4.20 -6.61
CA ASN A 120 20.94 -3.67 -7.96
C ASN A 120 20.30 -4.57 -9.02
N ARG A 121 20.30 -5.88 -8.83
CA ARG A 121 19.63 -6.84 -9.73
C ARG A 121 18.11 -6.89 -9.57
N LEU A 122 17.57 -6.34 -8.50
CA LEU A 122 16.13 -6.24 -8.29
C LEU A 122 15.52 -4.99 -8.93
N TRP A 123 16.35 -4.08 -9.42
CA TRP A 123 15.93 -2.80 -9.97
C TRP A 123 16.11 -2.76 -11.48
N ASP A 124 15.06 -2.38 -12.20
CA ASP A 124 14.99 -2.45 -13.67
C ASP A 124 15.39 -1.15 -14.37
N SER A 125 16.26 -0.36 -13.75
CA SER A 125 16.75 0.91 -14.30
C SER A 125 18.20 1.16 -13.90
N ASP A 126 18.93 1.86 -14.76
CA ASP A 126 20.28 2.35 -14.45
C ASP A 126 20.25 3.56 -13.50
N ASP A 127 19.12 4.29 -13.41
CA ASP A 127 18.93 5.35 -12.44
C ASP A 127 18.39 4.77 -11.12
N ASP A 128 19.05 5.13 -10.02
CA ASP A 128 18.67 4.71 -8.66
C ASP A 128 17.39 5.40 -8.15
N ASN A 129 16.90 6.40 -8.86
CA ASN A 129 15.72 7.18 -8.51
C ASN A 129 14.70 7.15 -9.65
N LEU A 130 13.45 7.49 -9.33
CA LEU A 130 12.43 7.75 -10.33
C LEU A 130 12.67 9.11 -11.00
N SER A 131 11.88 9.41 -12.01
CA SER A 131 11.93 10.72 -12.67
C SER A 131 11.84 11.86 -11.65
N PRO A 132 12.72 12.88 -11.75
CA PRO A 132 12.73 13.97 -10.80
C PRO A 132 11.36 14.64 -10.69
N HIS A 133 10.91 14.86 -9.46
CA HIS A 133 9.75 15.70 -9.24
C HIS A 133 10.09 17.13 -9.57
N ILE A 134 9.35 17.71 -10.53
CA ILE A 134 9.52 19.10 -10.92
C ILE A 134 8.88 19.98 -9.86
N HIS A 135 9.71 20.59 -9.00
CA HIS A 135 9.24 21.62 -8.08
C HIS A 135 8.82 22.83 -8.90
N PRO A 136 7.53 23.23 -8.87
CA PRO A 136 7.16 24.49 -9.48
C PRO A 136 8.00 25.56 -8.81
N LEU A 137 8.67 26.38 -9.63
CA LEU A 137 9.34 27.57 -9.12
C LEU A 137 8.39 28.26 -8.15
N LYS A 138 8.90 28.63 -6.97
CA LYS A 138 8.24 29.64 -6.17
C LYS A 138 8.24 30.92 -7.03
N VAL A 139 7.25 31.03 -7.91
CA VAL A 139 6.95 32.31 -8.55
C VAL A 139 6.73 33.22 -7.36
N SER A 140 7.60 34.21 -7.22
CA SER A 140 7.41 35.24 -6.19
C SER A 140 6.10 35.93 -6.57
N VAL A 141 5.03 35.46 -5.95
CA VAL A 141 3.71 36.04 -6.15
C VAL A 141 3.88 37.45 -5.58
N LYS A 142 3.97 38.46 -6.49
CA LYS A 142 3.93 39.86 -6.09
C LYS A 142 2.74 39.96 -5.16
N LYS A 143 2.97 40.38 -3.91
CA LYS A 143 1.90 40.56 -2.93
C LYS A 143 0.78 41.31 -3.63
N PRO A 144 -0.46 40.84 -3.60
CA PRO A 144 -1.55 41.49 -4.30
C PRO A 144 -1.59 42.94 -3.88
N SER A 145 -1.58 43.86 -4.85
CA SER A 145 -1.53 45.32 -4.62
C SER A 145 -2.80 45.88 -4.00
N ALA A 146 -3.86 45.07 -3.87
CA ALA A 146 -5.11 45.49 -3.28
C ALA A 146 -5.46 44.61 -2.04
N LYS A 147 -5.93 45.27 -0.97
CA LYS A 147 -6.40 44.62 0.26
C LYS A 147 -7.59 43.71 -0.11
N GLY A 148 -7.41 42.37 0.07
CA GLY A 148 -8.43 41.37 -0.23
C GLY A 148 -8.27 40.63 -1.59
N ALA A 149 -7.32 41.01 -2.43
CA ALA A 149 -7.02 40.26 -3.66
C ALA A 149 -6.32 38.93 -3.31
N LYS A 150 -6.90 37.81 -3.74
CA LYS A 150 -6.27 36.48 -3.61
C LYS A 150 -5.10 36.41 -4.62
N ALA A 151 -3.95 35.91 -4.13
CA ALA A 151 -2.86 35.54 -5.02
C ALA A 151 -3.36 34.54 -6.08
N LYS A 152 -2.95 34.72 -7.36
CA LYS A 152 -3.24 33.72 -8.40
C LYS A 152 -2.63 32.39 -7.96
N SER A 153 -3.47 31.39 -7.75
CA SER A 153 -3.00 30.03 -7.51
C SER A 153 -2.39 29.50 -8.80
N VAL A 154 -1.28 28.76 -8.70
CA VAL A 154 -0.81 27.91 -9.80
C VAL A 154 -1.97 26.99 -10.17
N GLU A 155 -2.29 26.87 -11.46
CA GLU A 155 -3.30 25.93 -11.94
C GLU A 155 -2.86 24.51 -11.54
N LYS A 156 -3.60 23.91 -10.64
CA LYS A 156 -3.40 22.52 -10.25
C LYS A 156 -4.28 21.65 -11.14
N ILE A 157 -3.71 20.57 -11.65
CA ILE A 157 -4.47 19.54 -12.37
C ILE A 157 -5.64 19.10 -11.46
N SER A 158 -6.84 19.12 -11.99
CA SER A 158 -8.03 18.69 -11.23
C SER A 158 -8.06 17.15 -11.13
N VAL A 159 -8.77 16.63 -10.13
CA VAL A 159 -9.00 15.18 -9.98
C VAL A 159 -9.66 14.59 -11.23
N GLU A 160 -10.54 15.35 -11.90
CA GLU A 160 -11.21 14.92 -13.13
C GLU A 160 -10.24 14.81 -14.32
N GLN A 161 -9.38 15.81 -14.50
CA GLN A 161 -8.36 15.78 -15.54
C GLN A 161 -7.36 14.64 -15.35
N LEU A 162 -6.88 14.48 -14.09
CA LEU A 162 -5.95 13.41 -13.77
C LEU A 162 -6.59 12.02 -13.96
N LEU A 163 -7.84 11.84 -13.56
CA LEU A 163 -8.55 10.58 -13.76
C LEU A 163 -8.65 10.21 -15.23
N LEU A 164 -9.03 11.17 -16.10
CA LEU A 164 -9.10 10.96 -17.54
C LEU A 164 -7.70 10.64 -18.14
N GLU A 165 -6.65 11.28 -17.64
CA GLU A 165 -5.27 10.98 -18.03
C GLU A 165 -4.89 9.55 -17.65
N MET A 166 -5.16 9.15 -16.41
CA MET A 166 -4.83 7.81 -15.90
C MET A 166 -5.61 6.70 -16.62
N GLU A 167 -6.87 6.94 -16.96
CA GLU A 167 -7.68 5.98 -17.73
C GLU A 167 -7.11 5.72 -19.14
N ASN A 168 -6.46 6.71 -19.73
CA ASN A 168 -5.88 6.63 -21.07
C ASN A 168 -4.39 6.28 -21.08
N THR A 169 -3.76 6.13 -19.91
CA THR A 169 -2.34 5.82 -19.78
C THR A 169 -2.14 4.35 -19.47
N SER A 170 -1.27 3.69 -20.21
CA SER A 170 -0.80 2.35 -19.89
C SER A 170 0.39 2.39 -18.95
N PHE A 171 0.43 1.45 -18.00
CA PHE A 171 1.53 1.31 -17.05
C PHE A 171 2.08 -0.12 -17.09
N PRO A 172 2.80 -0.51 -18.15
CA PRO A 172 3.36 -1.86 -18.22
C PRO A 172 4.40 -2.07 -17.12
N ILE A 173 4.36 -3.24 -16.48
CA ILE A 173 5.29 -3.60 -15.39
C ILE A 173 6.74 -3.50 -15.87
N SER A 174 7.02 -3.94 -17.09
CA SER A 174 8.36 -3.95 -17.68
C SER A 174 9.00 -2.56 -17.84
N GLU A 175 8.21 -1.51 -17.82
CA GLU A 175 8.68 -0.12 -17.90
C GLU A 175 8.86 0.54 -16.53
N GLN A 176 8.51 -0.16 -15.45
CA GLN A 176 8.66 0.38 -14.12
C GLN A 176 9.98 -0.07 -13.49
N PRO A 177 10.78 0.86 -12.92
CA PRO A 177 12.06 0.50 -12.30
C PRO A 177 11.94 -0.55 -11.17
N TYR A 178 10.79 -0.62 -10.51
CA TYR A 178 10.47 -1.59 -9.46
C TYR A 178 9.71 -2.82 -9.98
N GLY A 179 9.66 -3.02 -11.30
CA GLY A 179 8.88 -4.11 -11.92
C GLY A 179 9.28 -5.50 -11.44
N SER A 180 10.57 -5.78 -11.37
CA SER A 180 11.07 -7.06 -10.85
C SER A 180 10.80 -7.27 -9.36
N LEU A 181 10.87 -6.21 -8.54
CA LEU A 181 10.47 -6.28 -7.13
C LEU A 181 8.99 -6.62 -6.97
N PHE A 182 8.15 -5.94 -7.75
CA PHE A 182 6.71 -6.22 -7.76
C PHE A 182 6.43 -7.66 -8.21
N ASP A 183 7.12 -8.14 -9.23
CA ASP A 183 6.90 -9.48 -9.77
C ASP A 183 7.26 -10.57 -8.74
N LEU A 184 8.39 -10.44 -8.04
CA LEU A 184 8.75 -11.32 -6.93
C LEU A 184 7.70 -11.28 -5.80
N TYR A 185 7.29 -10.07 -5.39
CA TYR A 185 6.26 -9.89 -4.40
C TYR A 185 4.94 -10.54 -4.83
N ASN A 186 4.52 -10.33 -6.08
CA ASN A 186 3.29 -10.91 -6.60
C ASN A 186 3.34 -12.43 -6.61
N GLN A 187 4.38 -13.03 -7.21
CA GLN A 187 4.45 -14.48 -7.42
C GLN A 187 4.67 -15.27 -6.12
N GLU A 188 5.56 -14.80 -5.25
CA GLU A 188 5.98 -15.53 -4.07
C GLU A 188 5.13 -15.23 -2.82
N PHE A 189 4.44 -14.07 -2.76
CA PHE A 189 3.72 -13.65 -1.56
C PHE A 189 2.23 -13.32 -1.79
N LEU A 190 1.92 -12.43 -2.74
CA LEU A 190 0.53 -12.00 -2.96
C LEU A 190 -0.33 -13.16 -3.47
N GLN A 191 0.13 -13.89 -4.48
CA GLN A 191 -0.59 -15.04 -5.03
C GLN A 191 -0.68 -16.20 -4.02
N GLN A 192 0.31 -16.36 -3.14
CA GLN A 192 0.22 -17.32 -2.03
C GLN A 192 -0.89 -16.93 -1.03
N SER A 193 -0.97 -15.66 -0.68
CA SER A 193 -2.06 -15.16 0.18
C SER A 193 -3.44 -15.32 -0.47
N VAL A 194 -3.52 -15.15 -1.80
CA VAL A 194 -4.74 -15.48 -2.57
C VAL A 194 -5.06 -16.97 -2.49
N SER A 195 -4.07 -17.84 -2.70
CA SER A 195 -4.27 -19.30 -2.64
C SER A 195 -4.72 -19.78 -1.26
N LYS A 196 -4.24 -19.10 -0.21
CA LYS A 196 -4.63 -19.30 1.20
C LYS A 196 -5.97 -18.66 1.57
N LYS A 197 -6.64 -18.01 0.62
CA LYS A 197 -7.93 -17.32 0.80
C LYS A 197 -7.88 -16.14 1.78
N LEU A 198 -6.70 -15.55 1.97
CA LEU A 198 -6.53 -14.33 2.78
C LEU A 198 -6.88 -13.07 2.01
N ILE A 199 -6.91 -13.14 0.68
CA ILE A 199 -7.31 -12.08 -0.25
C ILE A 199 -8.25 -12.65 -1.29
N HIS A 200 -9.33 -11.92 -1.61
CA HIS A 200 -10.34 -12.32 -2.58
C HIS A 200 -10.22 -11.53 -3.90
N PRO A 201 -9.42 -11.97 -4.88
CA PRO A 201 -9.13 -11.18 -6.07
C PRO A 201 -10.35 -10.91 -6.96
N LYS A 202 -11.38 -11.77 -6.93
CA LYS A 202 -12.61 -11.61 -7.75
C LYS A 202 -13.61 -10.60 -7.15
N ALA A 203 -13.46 -10.21 -5.89
CA ALA A 203 -14.39 -9.32 -5.19
C ALA A 203 -13.64 -8.49 -4.13
N LEU A 204 -12.48 -7.94 -4.51
CA LEU A 204 -11.59 -7.24 -3.59
C LEU A 204 -12.26 -6.01 -2.98
N ALA A 205 -12.26 -5.93 -1.67
CA ALA A 205 -12.54 -4.70 -0.92
C ALA A 205 -11.21 -3.98 -0.67
N LEU A 206 -11.01 -2.84 -1.35
CA LEU A 206 -9.75 -2.12 -1.38
C LEU A 206 -9.82 -0.86 -0.51
N ALA A 207 -8.99 -0.78 0.51
CA ALA A 207 -8.75 0.46 1.25
C ALA A 207 -7.49 1.16 0.74
N GLY A 208 -7.50 2.49 0.76
CA GLY A 208 -6.34 3.29 0.38
C GLY A 208 -6.09 4.43 1.36
N ASP A 209 -4.83 4.65 1.71
CA ASP A 209 -4.42 5.73 2.59
C ASP A 209 -3.00 6.21 2.26
N GLY A 210 -2.81 7.54 2.34
CA GLY A 210 -1.51 8.19 2.22
C GLY A 210 -0.88 8.40 3.59
N THR A 211 0.42 8.13 3.72
CA THR A 211 1.12 8.37 4.98
C THR A 211 2.45 9.07 4.73
N PRO A 212 2.81 10.12 5.54
CA PRO A 212 4.10 10.78 5.46
C PRO A 212 5.23 9.76 5.57
N PHE A 213 6.14 9.74 4.62
CA PHE A 213 7.31 8.86 4.63
C PHE A 213 8.59 9.71 4.69
N VAL A 214 9.15 9.78 5.90
CA VAL A 214 10.27 10.66 6.19
C VAL A 214 11.59 10.04 5.74
N THR A 215 12.39 10.81 5.02
CA THR A 215 13.70 10.37 4.55
C THR A 215 14.79 11.32 5.04
N SER A 216 16.05 10.96 4.81
CA SER A 216 17.20 11.84 5.03
C SER A 216 17.45 12.82 3.87
N ALA A 217 16.51 12.91 2.93
CA ALA A 217 16.63 13.81 1.79
C ALA A 217 16.68 15.29 2.23
N ARG A 218 17.50 16.06 1.54
CA ARG A 218 17.68 17.49 1.83
C ARG A 218 17.62 18.29 0.55
N GLU A 219 17.02 19.48 0.61
CA GLU A 219 17.06 20.41 -0.50
C GLU A 219 18.51 20.80 -0.81
N ARG A 220 18.95 20.60 -2.06
CA ARG A 220 20.28 21.04 -2.49
C ARG A 220 20.27 22.57 -2.69
N LYS A 221 21.22 23.26 -2.11
CA LYS A 221 21.39 24.70 -2.29
C LYS A 221 21.73 25.07 -3.74
N HIS A 222 22.39 24.16 -4.47
CA HIS A 222 22.78 24.38 -5.86
C HIS A 222 21.72 23.84 -6.81
N ARG A 223 21.44 24.62 -7.86
CA ARG A 223 20.60 24.16 -8.99
C ARG A 223 21.35 23.08 -9.76
N VAL A 224 20.66 22.02 -10.12
CA VAL A 224 21.25 20.97 -10.95
C VAL A 224 20.97 21.34 -12.41
N CYS A 225 21.74 22.32 -12.93
CA CYS A 225 21.66 22.73 -14.33
C CYS A 225 22.99 23.32 -14.76
N ASP A 226 23.24 23.37 -16.06
CA ASP A 226 24.40 23.96 -16.68
C ASP A 226 24.28 25.51 -16.92
N CYS A 227 23.18 26.10 -16.45
CA CYS A 227 22.91 27.51 -16.67
C CYS A 227 24.01 28.44 -16.10
N PRO A 228 24.56 28.21 -14.91
CA PRO A 228 25.63 29.05 -14.41
C PRO A 228 26.90 28.99 -15.28
N SER A 229 27.23 27.80 -15.80
CA SER A 229 28.39 27.65 -16.70
C SER A 229 28.18 28.32 -18.07
N LYS A 230 26.92 28.59 -18.43
CA LYS A 230 26.49 29.34 -19.62
C LYS A 230 26.26 30.82 -19.33
N GLY A 231 26.62 31.31 -18.14
CA GLY A 231 26.46 32.72 -17.76
C GLY A 231 25.01 33.11 -17.37
N ILE A 232 24.09 32.16 -17.28
CA ILE A 232 22.68 32.41 -16.93
C ILE A 232 22.51 32.23 -15.42
N ASN A 233 22.53 33.33 -14.67
CA ASN A 233 22.41 33.28 -13.20
C ASN A 233 20.98 33.23 -12.69
N ASP A 234 20.00 33.63 -13.49
CA ASP A 234 18.57 33.67 -13.15
C ASP A 234 17.77 32.66 -13.96
N CYS A 235 18.23 31.42 -13.98
CA CYS A 235 17.51 30.37 -14.66
C CYS A 235 16.27 29.91 -13.88
N SER A 236 15.26 29.51 -14.63
CA SER A 236 14.04 28.87 -14.11
C SER A 236 14.19 27.36 -13.85
N CYS A 237 15.41 26.84 -13.87
CA CYS A 237 15.65 25.43 -13.66
C CYS A 237 15.34 24.99 -12.24
N HIS A 238 14.84 23.76 -12.14
CA HIS A 238 14.37 23.19 -10.88
C HIS A 238 15.52 22.97 -9.88
N ARG A 239 15.21 23.12 -8.61
CA ARG A 239 16.09 22.64 -7.53
C ARG A 239 15.69 21.20 -7.26
N TYR A 240 16.68 20.33 -7.21
CA TYR A 240 16.47 18.94 -6.83
C TYR A 240 16.82 18.73 -5.35
N PHE A 241 16.14 17.81 -4.72
CA PHE A 241 16.57 17.24 -3.45
C PHE A 241 17.78 16.30 -3.65
N SER A 242 18.39 15.88 -2.56
CA SER A 242 19.41 14.82 -2.60
C SER A 242 18.85 13.49 -3.11
N GLN A 243 17.51 13.32 -3.00
CA GLN A 243 16.72 12.32 -3.71
C GLN A 243 15.78 13.09 -4.65
N PRO A 244 16.03 13.05 -5.98
CA PRO A 244 15.41 13.98 -6.93
C PRO A 244 13.89 13.86 -7.04
N ASP A 245 13.35 12.68 -6.76
CA ASP A 245 11.93 12.34 -6.85
C ASP A 245 11.13 12.55 -5.54
N CYS A 246 11.79 12.97 -4.45
CA CYS A 246 11.11 13.36 -3.21
C CYS A 246 10.75 14.85 -3.16
N ASP A 247 10.00 15.25 -2.14
CA ASP A 247 9.58 16.65 -1.93
C ASP A 247 9.42 16.99 -0.44
N ILE A 248 8.99 18.22 -0.16
CA ILE A 248 8.58 18.69 1.16
C ILE A 248 7.07 18.46 1.31
N GLY A 249 6.69 17.73 2.34
CA GLY A 249 5.32 17.52 2.76
C GLY A 249 5.00 18.14 4.11
N TRP A 250 3.72 18.16 4.45
CA TRP A 250 3.23 18.55 5.77
C TRP A 250 2.67 17.32 6.49
N ASP A 251 3.25 16.99 7.62
CA ASP A 251 2.73 15.95 8.52
C ASP A 251 1.76 16.60 9.50
N SER A 252 0.47 16.34 9.30
CA SER A 252 -0.59 16.89 10.16
C SER A 252 -0.59 16.29 11.56
N SER A 253 -0.13 15.06 11.72
CA SER A 253 -0.09 14.37 13.01
C SER A 253 0.99 14.93 13.91
N ARG A 254 2.14 15.32 13.36
CA ARG A 254 3.28 15.91 14.05
C ARG A 254 3.31 17.43 13.97
N SER A 255 2.41 18.03 13.18
CA SER A 255 2.35 19.48 12.92
C SER A 255 3.70 20.07 12.46
N CYS A 256 4.40 19.38 11.58
CA CYS A 256 5.70 19.80 11.05
C CYS A 256 5.86 19.49 9.56
N PHE A 257 6.79 20.20 8.92
CA PHE A 257 7.24 19.86 7.57
C PHE A 257 8.25 18.73 7.62
N TYR A 258 8.20 17.85 6.61
CA TYR A 258 9.17 16.77 6.43
C TYR A 258 9.67 16.73 4.99
N HIS A 259 10.80 16.06 4.79
CA HIS A 259 11.36 15.79 3.47
C HIS A 259 11.25 14.29 3.18
N GLY A 260 10.74 13.95 2.01
CA GLY A 260 10.58 12.55 1.63
C GLY A 260 9.46 12.32 0.63
N TYR A 261 8.68 11.31 0.92
CA TYR A 261 7.57 10.85 0.09
C TYR A 261 6.26 10.88 0.87
N ASP A 262 5.17 10.85 0.13
CA ASP A 262 3.89 10.35 0.58
C ASP A 262 3.77 8.90 0.13
N LEU A 263 3.83 7.95 1.08
CA LEU A 263 3.59 6.54 0.79
C LEU A 263 2.10 6.31 0.70
N TYR A 264 1.63 6.07 -0.52
CA TYR A 264 0.25 5.66 -0.74
C TYR A 264 0.17 4.15 -0.77
N MET A 265 -0.56 3.56 0.19
CA MET A 265 -0.74 2.12 0.30
C MET A 265 -2.16 1.71 -0.05
N LEU A 266 -2.30 0.70 -0.91
CA LEU A 266 -3.55 0.01 -1.19
C LEU A 266 -3.56 -1.34 -0.48
N VAL A 267 -4.60 -1.61 0.29
CA VAL A 267 -4.70 -2.73 1.24
C VAL A 267 -5.99 -3.51 1.01
N ALA A 268 -5.93 -4.83 1.09
CA ALA A 268 -7.11 -5.69 1.10
C ALA A 268 -7.82 -5.57 2.45
N SER A 269 -8.90 -4.78 2.50
CA SER A 269 -9.61 -4.46 3.74
C SER A 269 -10.55 -5.55 4.23
N ASP A 270 -10.78 -6.57 3.43
CA ASP A 270 -11.52 -7.80 3.77
C ASP A 270 -10.60 -8.90 4.32
N SER A 271 -9.30 -8.67 4.34
CA SER A 271 -8.32 -9.54 4.99
C SER A 271 -8.27 -9.27 6.50
N GLU A 272 -8.38 -10.30 7.32
CA GLU A 272 -8.22 -10.20 8.78
C GLU A 272 -6.83 -9.68 9.20
N SER A 273 -5.84 -9.83 8.31
CA SER A 273 -4.44 -9.45 8.53
C SER A 273 -4.06 -8.10 7.91
N ASP A 274 -5.02 -7.34 7.35
CA ASP A 274 -4.77 -6.03 6.73
C ASP A 274 -3.63 -6.06 5.69
N LEU A 275 -3.72 -6.98 4.72
CA LEU A 275 -2.62 -7.28 3.81
C LEU A 275 -2.43 -6.18 2.76
N PRO A 276 -1.21 -5.63 2.62
CA PRO A 276 -0.90 -4.65 1.59
C PRO A 276 -0.95 -5.30 0.19
N VAL A 277 -1.52 -4.60 -0.79
CA VAL A 277 -1.64 -5.08 -2.17
C VAL A 277 -0.70 -4.32 -3.10
N PHE A 278 -0.63 -3.01 -2.95
CA PHE A 278 0.18 -2.18 -3.85
C PHE A 278 0.65 -0.89 -3.17
N PRO A 279 1.96 -0.61 -3.17
CA PRO A 279 2.54 0.61 -2.64
C PRO A 279 2.87 1.58 -3.77
N LEU A 280 2.81 2.88 -3.50
CA LEU A 280 3.40 3.88 -4.38
C LEU A 280 4.06 5.00 -3.56
N LEU A 281 5.33 5.27 -3.81
CA LEU A 281 6.03 6.43 -3.27
C LEU A 281 5.74 7.64 -4.16
N ASN A 282 4.95 8.57 -3.66
CA ASN A 282 4.67 9.85 -4.30
C ASN A 282 5.59 10.93 -3.70
N PRO A 283 5.91 12.01 -4.45
CA PRO A 283 6.52 13.18 -3.83
C PRO A 283 5.67 13.68 -2.65
N ALA A 284 6.30 14.04 -1.53
CA ALA A 284 5.60 14.40 -0.27
C ALA A 284 4.58 15.55 -0.41
N SER A 285 4.69 16.38 -1.45
CA SER A 285 3.73 17.47 -1.74
C SER A 285 2.47 17.01 -2.48
N ARG A 286 2.40 15.73 -2.92
CA ARG A 286 1.26 15.23 -3.68
C ARG A 286 0.05 15.05 -2.77
N HIS A 287 -1.10 15.54 -3.23
CA HIS A 287 -2.35 15.39 -2.48
C HIS A 287 -2.86 13.94 -2.57
N ASP A 288 -3.40 13.40 -1.48
CA ASP A 288 -3.83 11.99 -1.35
C ASP A 288 -4.74 11.53 -2.48
N SER A 289 -5.72 12.37 -2.90
CA SER A 289 -6.60 12.03 -4.03
C SER A 289 -5.85 11.84 -5.36
N HIS A 290 -4.73 12.52 -5.57
CA HIS A 290 -3.87 12.32 -6.73
C HIS A 290 -2.97 11.10 -6.54
N GLY A 291 -2.39 10.92 -5.34
CA GLY A 291 -1.62 9.74 -4.95
C GLY A 291 -2.43 8.47 -5.16
N PHE A 292 -3.69 8.48 -4.73
CA PHE A 292 -4.65 7.41 -4.95
C PHE A 292 -4.78 7.04 -6.44
N LEU A 293 -5.07 8.00 -7.31
CA LEU A 293 -5.28 7.71 -8.72
C LEU A 293 -4.03 7.08 -9.35
N HIS A 294 -2.85 7.62 -9.05
CA HIS A 294 -1.60 7.05 -9.53
C HIS A 294 -1.34 5.62 -9.04
N ALA A 295 -1.62 5.32 -7.76
CA ALA A 295 -1.48 3.99 -7.20
C ALA A 295 -2.52 3.02 -7.76
N PHE A 296 -3.78 3.44 -7.80
CA PHE A 296 -4.92 2.63 -8.22
C PHE A 296 -4.81 2.16 -9.68
N PHE A 297 -4.48 3.06 -10.60
CA PHE A 297 -4.38 2.70 -12.01
C PHE A 297 -3.14 1.84 -12.31
N ARG A 298 -2.02 2.05 -11.60
CA ARG A 298 -0.86 1.15 -11.69
C ARG A 298 -1.19 -0.23 -11.14
N MET A 299 -1.83 -0.30 -9.97
CA MET A 299 -2.28 -1.58 -9.42
C MET A 299 -3.20 -2.33 -10.40
N LYS A 300 -4.18 -1.65 -11.00
CA LYS A 300 -5.06 -2.27 -12.02
C LYS A 300 -4.29 -2.78 -13.24
N SER A 301 -3.25 -2.06 -13.66
CA SER A 301 -2.40 -2.50 -14.77
C SER A 301 -1.53 -3.70 -14.40
N PHE A 302 -1.08 -3.79 -13.15
CA PHE A 302 -0.20 -4.84 -12.66
C PHE A 302 -0.94 -6.11 -12.22
N LEU A 303 -2.19 -5.95 -11.78
CA LEU A 303 -3.07 -7.01 -11.29
C LEU A 303 -4.41 -6.98 -12.04
N PRO A 304 -4.41 -7.23 -13.36
CA PRO A 304 -5.63 -7.14 -14.17
C PRO A 304 -6.70 -8.17 -13.78
N GLU A 305 -6.30 -9.24 -13.12
CA GLU A 305 -7.19 -10.29 -12.60
C GLU A 305 -7.92 -9.89 -11.30
N PHE A 306 -7.51 -8.78 -10.64
CA PHE A 306 -8.14 -8.32 -9.42
C PHE A 306 -9.34 -7.43 -9.74
N ASN A 307 -10.53 -7.92 -9.40
CA ASN A 307 -11.77 -7.19 -9.56
C ASN A 307 -12.16 -6.48 -8.26
N ILE A 308 -12.16 -5.16 -8.29
CA ILE A 308 -12.45 -4.33 -7.12
C ILE A 308 -13.97 -4.18 -6.98
N SER A 309 -14.53 -4.68 -5.89
CA SER A 309 -15.96 -4.59 -5.58
C SER A 309 -16.31 -3.40 -4.69
N LYS A 310 -15.41 -3.06 -3.77
CA LYS A 310 -15.58 -1.97 -2.81
C LYS A 310 -14.32 -1.10 -2.76
N LEU A 311 -14.50 0.20 -2.57
CA LEU A 311 -13.41 1.16 -2.41
C LEU A 311 -13.63 2.01 -1.16
N LEU A 312 -12.71 1.92 -0.21
CA LEU A 312 -12.79 2.53 1.11
C LEU A 312 -11.73 3.62 1.27
N LEU A 313 -12.14 4.88 1.32
CA LEU A 313 -11.23 6.02 1.34
C LEU A 313 -11.67 7.07 2.37
N ASP A 314 -10.73 7.89 2.81
CA ASP A 314 -11.00 9.01 3.71
C ASP A 314 -11.57 10.24 2.97
N SER A 315 -11.84 11.30 3.72
CA SER A 315 -12.43 12.54 3.21
C SER A 315 -11.52 13.36 2.27
N ALA A 316 -10.21 13.06 2.21
CA ALA A 316 -9.30 13.70 1.24
C ALA A 316 -9.64 13.30 -0.21
N HIS A 317 -10.25 12.13 -0.37
CA HIS A 317 -10.66 11.55 -1.66
C HIS A 317 -12.10 11.92 -2.07
N ASP A 318 -12.81 12.71 -1.27
CA ASP A 318 -14.19 13.12 -1.54
C ASP A 318 -14.28 14.03 -2.78
N ALA A 319 -14.26 13.43 -3.96
CA ALA A 319 -14.32 14.12 -5.24
C ALA A 319 -15.33 13.44 -6.18
N MET A 320 -16.25 14.22 -6.76
CA MET A 320 -17.30 13.72 -7.63
C MET A 320 -16.81 12.82 -8.78
N PRO A 321 -15.67 13.10 -9.43
CA PRO A 321 -15.14 12.23 -10.47
C PRO A 321 -14.86 10.79 -9.99
N ILE A 322 -14.35 10.62 -8.76
CA ILE A 322 -14.08 9.29 -8.18
C ILE A 322 -15.39 8.51 -8.02
N TYR A 323 -16.46 9.13 -7.49
CA TYR A 323 -17.75 8.46 -7.38
C TYR A 323 -18.36 8.08 -8.72
N LYS A 324 -18.21 8.95 -9.75
CA LYS A 324 -18.67 8.65 -11.11
C LYS A 324 -17.92 7.45 -11.69
N TYR A 325 -16.60 7.44 -11.54
CA TYR A 325 -15.74 6.35 -11.97
C TYR A 325 -16.14 5.03 -11.29
N CYS A 326 -16.28 5.02 -9.98
CA CYS A 326 -16.71 3.84 -9.22
C CYS A 326 -18.04 3.30 -9.77
N LYS A 327 -19.01 4.18 -9.97
CA LYS A 327 -20.32 3.78 -10.50
C LYS A 327 -20.23 3.19 -11.92
N GLN A 328 -19.43 3.75 -12.79
CA GLN A 328 -19.25 3.27 -14.17
C GLN A 328 -18.60 1.88 -14.21
N ASN A 329 -17.73 1.60 -13.24
CA ASN A 329 -16.97 0.35 -13.12
C ASN A 329 -17.58 -0.68 -12.15
N GLY A 330 -18.80 -0.45 -11.64
CA GLY A 330 -19.47 -1.39 -10.72
C GLY A 330 -18.84 -1.46 -9.32
N ILE A 331 -18.04 -0.47 -8.94
CA ILE A 331 -17.37 -0.38 -7.63
C ILE A 331 -18.29 0.36 -6.65
N THR A 332 -18.48 -0.17 -5.45
CA THR A 332 -19.21 0.52 -4.37
C THR A 332 -18.26 1.41 -3.57
N PRO A 333 -18.40 2.75 -3.63
CA PRO A 333 -17.52 3.66 -2.89
C PRO A 333 -18.00 3.86 -1.45
N PHE A 334 -17.10 3.66 -0.50
CA PHE A 334 -17.24 4.03 0.91
C PHE A 334 -16.22 5.15 1.22
N ILE A 335 -16.58 6.38 0.91
CA ILE A 335 -15.69 7.55 1.03
C ILE A 335 -16.29 8.53 2.01
N ASP A 336 -15.54 9.00 3.01
CA ASP A 336 -16.02 10.02 3.94
C ASP A 336 -16.20 11.37 3.24
N LEU A 337 -17.09 12.20 3.77
CA LEU A 337 -17.43 13.48 3.16
C LEU A 337 -16.53 14.60 3.70
N ASN A 338 -15.95 15.36 2.79
CA ASN A 338 -15.23 16.57 3.15
C ASN A 338 -16.23 17.73 3.36
N GLU A 339 -16.41 18.17 4.60
CA GLU A 339 -17.35 19.22 4.97
C GLU A 339 -17.09 20.56 4.26
N LYS A 340 -15.81 20.85 3.93
CA LYS A 340 -15.42 22.07 3.20
C LYS A 340 -15.96 22.11 1.75
N ARG A 341 -16.33 20.96 1.18
CA ARG A 341 -16.86 20.85 -0.20
C ARG A 341 -18.38 20.97 -0.29
N GLY A 342 -19.03 21.40 0.79
CA GLY A 342 -20.49 21.52 0.85
C GLY A 342 -21.18 20.16 1.04
N VAL A 343 -21.82 20.01 2.17
CA VAL A 343 -22.52 18.76 2.58
C VAL A 343 -24.03 18.90 2.57
N LYS A 344 -24.55 20.10 2.23
CA LYS A 344 -25.99 20.36 2.06
C LYS A 344 -26.26 20.67 0.60
N VAL A 345 -27.11 19.89 -0.03
CA VAL A 345 -27.53 20.09 -1.40
C VAL A 345 -29.05 20.28 -1.44
N LYS A 346 -29.50 21.37 -2.03
CA LYS A 346 -30.91 21.56 -2.34
C LYS A 346 -31.32 20.50 -3.38
N TYR A 347 -32.29 19.68 -3.03
CA TYR A 347 -32.80 18.63 -3.91
C TYR A 347 -34.29 18.85 -4.13
N LYS A 348 -34.66 19.27 -5.33
CA LYS A 348 -36.01 19.79 -5.66
C LYS A 348 -36.38 20.95 -4.73
N ASP A 349 -37.55 21.49 -4.87
CA ASP A 349 -37.93 22.71 -4.13
C ASP A 349 -38.30 22.48 -2.66
N ASP A 350 -38.51 21.20 -2.26
CA ASP A 350 -39.17 20.88 -1.00
C ASP A 350 -38.23 20.33 0.09
N PHE A 351 -37.00 19.94 -0.23
CA PHE A 351 -36.10 19.37 0.76
C PHE A 351 -34.62 19.51 0.39
N THR A 352 -33.75 19.35 1.39
CA THR A 352 -32.31 19.32 1.23
C THR A 352 -31.77 17.94 1.62
N ILE A 353 -30.64 17.56 1.07
CA ILE A 353 -29.92 16.32 1.46
C ILE A 353 -28.79 16.73 2.39
N GLY A 354 -28.72 16.12 3.56
CA GLY A 354 -27.64 16.29 4.54
C GLY A 354 -26.40 15.46 4.25
N LYS A 355 -25.35 15.60 5.08
CA LYS A 355 -24.08 14.88 4.96
C LYS A 355 -24.22 13.36 5.09
N ASP A 356 -25.24 12.91 5.74
CA ASP A 356 -25.58 11.49 5.91
C ASP A 356 -26.40 10.92 4.75
N GLY A 357 -26.63 11.71 3.71
CA GLY A 357 -27.46 11.30 2.56
C GLY A 357 -28.96 11.28 2.86
N VAL A 358 -29.38 11.71 4.05
CA VAL A 358 -30.80 11.70 4.46
C VAL A 358 -31.47 13.02 4.07
N PRO A 359 -32.66 12.96 3.43
CA PRO A 359 -33.42 14.17 3.13
C PRO A 359 -33.93 14.87 4.40
N VAL A 360 -33.87 16.19 4.38
CA VAL A 360 -34.45 17.07 5.39
C VAL A 360 -35.55 17.88 4.72
N CYS A 361 -36.78 17.79 5.23
CA CYS A 361 -37.95 18.50 4.66
C CYS A 361 -37.89 20.02 4.91
N LYS A 362 -38.81 20.77 4.30
CA LYS A 362 -38.88 22.22 4.44
C LYS A 362 -39.05 22.71 5.89
N GLU A 363 -39.62 21.87 6.77
CA GLU A 363 -39.79 22.15 8.20
C GLU A 363 -38.54 21.73 9.03
N GLY A 364 -37.39 21.45 8.38
CA GLY A 364 -36.15 21.13 9.05
C GLY A 364 -36.12 19.73 9.66
N ARG A 365 -37.08 18.84 9.37
CA ARG A 365 -37.14 17.48 9.95
C ARG A 365 -36.47 16.47 9.04
N ARG A 366 -35.64 15.66 9.65
CA ARG A 366 -34.97 14.55 9.00
C ARG A 366 -35.96 13.42 8.67
N MET A 367 -35.95 12.93 7.43
CA MET A 367 -36.83 11.85 6.98
C MET A 367 -36.30 10.48 7.44
N ASN A 368 -37.25 9.55 7.64
CA ASN A 368 -36.88 8.16 7.99
C ASN A 368 -36.62 7.33 6.75
N HIS A 369 -35.61 6.47 6.79
CA HIS A 369 -35.35 5.47 5.76
C HIS A 369 -36.53 4.48 5.69
N ASP A 370 -37.04 4.22 4.49
CA ASP A 370 -38.19 3.35 4.23
C ASP A 370 -37.90 2.29 3.14
N GLY A 371 -36.65 1.86 3.08
CA GLY A 371 -36.20 0.80 2.18
C GLY A 371 -35.32 1.30 1.03
N SER A 372 -34.65 0.36 0.41
CA SER A 372 -33.81 0.55 -0.77
C SER A 372 -34.28 -0.34 -1.90
N GLU A 373 -34.21 0.17 -3.13
CA GLU A 373 -34.52 -0.58 -4.35
C GLU A 373 -33.20 -0.70 -5.18
N PRO A 374 -32.33 -1.67 -4.87
CA PRO A 374 -31.04 -1.80 -5.55
C PRO A 374 -31.15 -1.95 -7.06
N SER A 375 -32.16 -2.67 -7.54
CA SER A 375 -32.42 -2.86 -8.99
C SER A 375 -32.71 -1.54 -9.73
N LYS A 376 -33.19 -0.52 -9.02
CA LYS A 376 -33.45 0.82 -9.56
C LYS A 376 -32.42 1.84 -9.07
N ASN A 377 -31.38 1.42 -8.34
CA ASN A 377 -30.36 2.27 -7.75
C ASN A 377 -30.97 3.49 -7.01
N ARG A 378 -32.00 3.26 -6.18
CA ARG A 378 -32.69 4.29 -5.44
C ARG A 378 -32.99 3.90 -4.00
N ILE A 379 -33.03 4.91 -3.13
CA ILE A 379 -33.38 4.81 -1.72
C ILE A 379 -34.70 5.53 -1.50
N LYS A 380 -35.58 4.97 -0.70
CA LYS A 380 -36.87 5.54 -0.31
C LYS A 380 -36.81 6.07 1.09
N PHE A 381 -37.27 7.29 1.27
CA PHE A 381 -37.42 7.94 2.56
C PHE A 381 -38.86 8.36 2.77
N ARG A 382 -39.30 8.43 4.05
CA ARG A 382 -40.64 8.81 4.46
C ARG A 382 -40.60 9.90 5.53
N CYS A 383 -41.61 10.74 5.50
CA CYS A 383 -41.85 11.77 6.53
C CYS A 383 -41.90 11.12 7.93
N PRO A 384 -41.15 11.62 8.94
CA PRO A 384 -41.14 11.05 10.28
C PRO A 384 -42.43 11.28 11.06
N LEU A 385 -43.22 12.29 10.69
CA LEU A 385 -44.45 12.66 11.36
C LEU A 385 -45.68 11.96 10.79
N ALA A 386 -45.51 11.15 9.74
CA ALA A 386 -46.63 10.44 9.14
C ALA A 386 -46.79 9.04 9.76
N SER A 387 -47.98 8.74 10.17
CA SER A 387 -48.38 7.44 10.71
C SER A 387 -49.49 6.86 9.86
N ARG A 388 -49.44 5.52 9.59
CA ARG A 388 -50.51 4.80 8.89
C ARG A 388 -51.86 4.95 9.56
N LYS A 389 -51.88 5.11 10.90
CA LYS A 389 -53.08 5.15 11.70
C LYS A 389 -53.65 6.57 11.83
N TYR A 390 -52.78 7.58 11.98
CA TYR A 390 -53.22 8.94 12.38
C TYR A 390 -52.91 10.01 11.30
N GLY A 391 -52.35 9.65 10.16
CA GLY A 391 -51.94 10.60 9.13
C GLY A 391 -50.68 11.39 9.50
N CYS A 392 -50.54 12.59 8.95
CA CYS A 392 -49.44 13.50 9.21
C CYS A 392 -49.77 14.43 10.38
N SER A 393 -48.87 14.54 11.35
CA SER A 393 -48.99 15.46 12.51
C SER A 393 -48.24 16.80 12.34
N CYS A 394 -47.85 17.14 11.11
CA CYS A 394 -47.14 18.37 10.79
C CYS A 394 -48.11 19.56 10.74
N GLU A 395 -47.72 20.73 11.27
CA GLU A 395 -48.53 21.96 11.20
C GLU A 395 -48.76 22.42 9.75
N HIS A 396 -47.75 22.19 8.89
CA HIS A 396 -47.83 22.50 7.47
C HIS A 396 -47.63 21.24 6.63
N PRO A 397 -48.65 20.39 6.46
CA PRO A 397 -48.55 19.16 5.71
C PRO A 397 -48.06 19.41 4.28
N CYS A 398 -47.05 18.63 3.84
CA CYS A 398 -46.51 18.70 2.49
C CYS A 398 -47.13 17.66 1.56
N SER A 399 -48.12 16.88 2.02
CA SER A 399 -48.84 15.85 1.26
C SER A 399 -50.16 15.52 1.96
N ASP A 400 -51.21 15.34 1.16
CA ASP A 400 -52.54 14.90 1.62
C ASP A 400 -52.58 13.38 1.89
N SER A 401 -51.48 12.68 1.61
CA SER A 401 -51.43 11.25 1.82
C SER A 401 -51.37 10.88 3.29
N LYS A 402 -52.16 9.91 3.73
CA LYS A 402 -52.10 9.30 5.06
C LYS A 402 -50.72 8.75 5.42
N TYR A 403 -49.91 8.45 4.42
CA TYR A 403 -48.56 7.94 4.60
C TYR A 403 -47.50 9.06 4.65
N GLY A 404 -47.93 10.33 4.51
CA GLY A 404 -47.04 11.47 4.41
C GLY A 404 -46.25 11.52 3.10
N ARG A 405 -45.33 12.47 3.03
CA ARG A 405 -44.44 12.60 1.86
C ARG A 405 -43.42 11.46 1.80
N THR A 406 -43.35 10.80 0.66
CA THR A 406 -42.27 9.87 0.33
C THR A 406 -41.34 10.51 -0.69
N VAL A 407 -40.05 10.27 -0.53
CA VAL A 407 -38.99 10.77 -1.40
C VAL A 407 -38.15 9.57 -1.89
N HIS A 408 -37.92 9.53 -3.17
CA HIS A 408 -37.00 8.55 -3.76
C HIS A 408 -35.75 9.28 -4.23
N LEU A 409 -34.60 8.93 -3.66
CA LEU A 409 -33.30 9.45 -4.04
C LEU A 409 -32.61 8.41 -4.92
N ALA A 410 -32.25 8.79 -6.14
CA ALA A 410 -31.48 7.93 -7.02
C ALA A 410 -29.99 8.23 -6.91
N THR A 411 -29.15 7.21 -6.84
CA THR A 411 -27.69 7.38 -6.77
C THR A 411 -27.11 8.12 -7.98
N LYS A 412 -27.81 8.07 -9.13
CA LYS A 412 -27.45 8.81 -10.34
C LYS A 412 -27.51 10.33 -10.19
N ASP A 413 -28.39 10.81 -9.31
CA ASP A 413 -28.61 12.25 -9.14
C ASP A 413 -27.46 12.91 -8.37
N ASN A 414 -26.96 12.23 -7.35
CA ASN A 414 -25.78 12.65 -6.60
C ASN A 414 -25.09 11.43 -5.96
N PRO A 415 -24.19 10.74 -6.67
CA PRO A 415 -23.53 9.54 -6.16
C PRO A 415 -22.61 9.82 -4.97
N ARG A 416 -22.25 11.07 -4.70
CA ARG A 416 -21.45 11.48 -3.55
C ARG A 416 -22.27 11.42 -2.25
N LEU A 417 -23.52 11.87 -2.27
CA LEU A 417 -24.39 11.94 -1.07
C LEU A 417 -25.34 10.73 -0.98
N ILE A 418 -25.75 10.17 -2.11
CA ILE A 418 -26.76 9.12 -2.18
C ILE A 418 -26.04 7.80 -2.49
N ASN A 419 -25.78 7.01 -1.46
CA ASN A 419 -25.08 5.72 -1.57
C ASN A 419 -26.05 4.55 -1.30
N ILE A 420 -25.71 3.38 -1.81
CA ILE A 420 -26.32 2.09 -1.45
C ILE A 420 -25.18 1.18 -1.01
N PRO A 421 -25.19 0.71 0.27
CA PRO A 421 -26.15 1.04 1.34
C PRO A 421 -26.15 2.52 1.73
N PRO A 422 -27.23 3.02 2.37
CA PRO A 422 -27.32 4.43 2.81
C PRO A 422 -26.25 4.79 3.85
N ARG A 423 -25.67 5.98 3.76
CA ARG A 423 -24.61 6.46 4.68
C ARG A 423 -24.99 6.46 6.15
N ASP A 424 -26.26 6.63 6.50
CA ASP A 424 -26.74 6.62 7.89
C ASP A 424 -27.00 5.20 8.41
N SER A 425 -26.95 4.16 7.55
CA SER A 425 -27.16 2.78 7.94
C SER A 425 -25.99 2.21 8.74
N SER A 426 -26.29 1.22 9.58
CA SER A 426 -25.25 0.44 10.29
C SER A 426 -24.35 -0.33 9.33
N GLU A 427 -24.93 -0.83 8.22
CA GLU A 427 -24.22 -1.53 7.18
C GLU A 427 -23.13 -0.65 6.55
N TRP A 428 -23.48 0.58 6.13
CA TRP A 428 -22.49 1.51 5.57
C TRP A 428 -21.37 1.82 6.55
N LYS A 429 -21.68 2.03 7.83
CA LYS A 429 -20.69 2.33 8.87
C LYS A 429 -19.76 1.17 9.13
N THR A 430 -20.27 -0.06 9.14
CA THR A 430 -19.46 -1.27 9.31
C THR A 430 -18.48 -1.42 8.16
N GLU A 431 -18.95 -1.29 6.93
CA GLU A 431 -18.09 -1.36 5.74
C GLU A 431 -17.05 -0.23 5.73
N PHE A 432 -17.47 1.00 6.01
CA PHE A 432 -16.56 2.14 6.05
C PHE A 432 -15.47 2.01 7.13
N ASN A 433 -15.79 1.43 8.28
CA ASN A 433 -14.82 1.21 9.35
C ASN A 433 -13.67 0.28 8.94
N ALA A 434 -13.90 -0.62 7.98
CA ALA A 434 -12.84 -1.47 7.43
C ALA A 434 -11.74 -0.65 6.70
N ARG A 435 -11.97 0.64 6.39
CA ARG A 435 -10.95 1.57 5.88
C ARG A 435 -9.70 1.62 6.78
N THR A 436 -9.88 1.47 8.10
CA THR A 436 -8.76 1.50 9.06
C THR A 436 -7.73 0.38 8.85
N SER A 437 -8.01 -0.60 7.96
CA SER A 437 -7.04 -1.61 7.53
C SER A 437 -5.79 -0.97 6.91
N ALA A 438 -5.95 0.10 6.10
CA ALA A 438 -4.82 0.81 5.52
C ALA A 438 -3.97 1.51 6.59
N GLU A 439 -4.61 2.12 7.59
CA GLU A 439 -3.91 2.74 8.73
C GLU A 439 -3.14 1.70 9.56
N ARG A 440 -3.73 0.50 9.79
CA ARG A 440 -3.07 -0.58 10.52
C ARG A 440 -1.91 -1.18 9.74
N SER A 441 -2.04 -1.38 8.43
CA SER A 441 -0.94 -1.81 7.55
C SER A 441 0.20 -0.81 7.59
N ASN A 442 -0.07 0.49 7.36
CA ASN A 442 0.91 1.57 7.44
C ASN A 442 1.63 1.62 8.81
N LYS A 443 0.90 1.36 9.90
CA LYS A 443 1.49 1.29 11.24
C LYS A 443 2.46 0.12 11.36
N ARG A 444 2.09 -1.08 10.88
CA ARG A 444 2.98 -2.26 10.90
C ARG A 444 4.28 -1.96 10.15
N GLU A 445 4.20 -1.38 8.96
CA GLU A 445 5.38 -1.05 8.17
C GLU A 445 6.31 -0.09 8.90
N LYS A 446 5.77 1.00 9.46
CA LYS A 446 6.55 2.05 10.08
C LYS A 446 7.10 1.71 11.46
N TYR A 447 6.27 1.07 12.30
CA TYR A 447 6.61 0.84 13.70
C TYR A 447 7.09 -0.59 13.94
N ASP A 448 6.40 -1.61 13.38
CA ASP A 448 6.77 -2.98 13.64
C ASP A 448 7.98 -3.40 12.82
N PHE A 449 8.07 -2.94 11.56
CA PHE A 449 9.20 -3.23 10.67
C PHE A 449 10.18 -2.06 10.49
N LEU A 450 10.00 -0.95 11.21
CA LEU A 450 10.93 0.18 11.23
C LEU A 450 11.27 0.71 9.83
N LEU A 451 10.28 0.86 8.95
CA LEU A 451 10.47 1.23 7.55
C LEU A 451 11.38 2.46 7.38
N GLU A 452 11.10 3.54 8.09
CA GLU A 452 11.82 4.82 7.98
C GLU A 452 13.25 4.78 8.54
N ASN A 453 13.62 3.75 9.32
CA ASN A 453 14.93 3.62 9.96
C ASN A 453 16.04 3.12 9.00
N GLY A 454 15.71 2.78 7.75
CA GLY A 454 16.65 2.23 6.76
C GLY A 454 17.81 3.16 6.36
N ARG A 455 17.73 4.46 6.63
CA ARG A 455 18.74 5.48 6.28
C ARG A 455 19.17 5.45 4.80
N HIS A 456 18.28 5.06 3.93
CA HIS A 456 18.55 4.94 2.50
C HIS A 456 18.63 6.31 1.81
N ARG A 457 19.37 6.38 0.71
CA ARG A 457 19.63 7.61 -0.05
C ARG A 457 19.11 7.58 -1.48
N SER A 458 18.49 6.50 -1.90
CA SER A 458 17.89 6.36 -3.24
C SER A 458 16.53 5.70 -3.16
N THR A 459 15.68 5.99 -4.12
CA THR A 459 14.35 5.44 -4.26
C THR A 459 14.38 3.93 -4.46
N LYS A 460 15.38 3.43 -5.20
CA LYS A 460 15.65 1.99 -5.35
C LYS A 460 15.72 1.28 -3.99
N MET A 461 16.53 1.83 -3.08
CA MET A 461 16.72 1.23 -1.75
C MET A 461 15.43 1.28 -0.91
N TRP A 462 14.66 2.36 -1.04
CA TRP A 462 13.37 2.50 -0.34
C TRP A 462 12.33 1.52 -0.88
N TYR A 463 12.20 1.37 -2.21
CA TYR A 463 11.30 0.38 -2.79
C TYR A 463 11.71 -1.05 -2.42
N CYS A 464 13.01 -1.36 -2.48
CA CYS A 464 13.51 -2.68 -2.07
C CYS A 464 13.12 -2.99 -0.61
N ARG A 465 13.35 -2.04 0.30
CA ARG A 465 12.96 -2.21 1.71
C ARG A 465 11.45 -2.34 1.89
N LEU A 466 10.67 -1.48 1.23
CA LEU A 466 9.22 -1.45 1.33
C LEU A 466 8.58 -2.77 0.85
N TYR A 467 8.95 -3.24 -0.36
CA TYR A 467 8.41 -4.51 -0.87
C TYR A 467 8.78 -5.70 0.02
N ASN A 468 10.00 -5.75 0.56
CA ASN A 468 10.38 -6.83 1.46
C ASN A 468 9.64 -6.76 2.81
N ILE A 469 9.30 -5.57 3.31
CA ILE A 469 8.43 -5.42 4.48
C ILE A 469 7.00 -5.89 4.16
N MET A 470 6.46 -5.55 3.00
CA MET A 470 5.15 -6.07 2.56
C MET A 470 5.16 -7.60 2.45
N MET A 471 6.24 -8.19 1.90
CA MET A 471 6.43 -9.64 1.84
C MET A 471 6.37 -10.28 3.23
N LEU A 472 7.02 -9.66 4.23
CA LEU A 472 6.97 -10.14 5.61
C LEU A 472 5.57 -10.01 6.22
N GLN A 473 4.81 -8.97 5.91
CA GLN A 473 3.42 -8.86 6.37
C GLN A 473 2.54 -9.99 5.83
N HIS A 474 2.77 -10.40 4.58
CA HIS A 474 2.10 -11.56 4.00
C HIS A 474 2.56 -12.86 4.67
N LEU A 475 3.85 -13.03 4.86
CA LEU A 475 4.42 -14.22 5.52
C LEU A 475 3.91 -14.38 6.96
N ASP A 476 3.76 -13.28 7.69
CA ASP A 476 3.22 -13.28 9.06
C ASP A 476 1.75 -13.71 9.12
N ALA A 477 0.99 -13.45 8.04
CA ALA A 477 -0.43 -13.79 7.97
C ALA A 477 -0.70 -15.25 7.59
N TRP A 478 0.33 -15.97 7.12
CA TRP A 478 0.14 -17.37 6.74
C TRP A 478 0.09 -18.24 7.99
N ASP A 479 -1.04 -18.91 8.22
CA ASP A 479 -1.13 -19.96 9.22
C ASP A 479 -0.22 -21.12 8.79
N LEU A 480 0.99 -21.12 9.30
CA LEU A 480 1.93 -22.21 9.10
C LEU A 480 1.69 -23.25 10.21
N PRO A 481 1.61 -24.53 9.85
CA PRO A 481 1.51 -25.55 10.86
C PRO A 481 2.72 -25.50 11.78
N TYR A 482 2.48 -25.23 13.05
CA TYR A 482 3.46 -25.07 14.13
C TYR A 482 4.48 -26.24 14.28
N GLU A 483 4.31 -27.28 13.49
CA GLU A 483 4.94 -28.58 13.76
C GLU A 483 6.05 -29.00 12.76
N SER A 484 6.28 -28.27 11.67
CA SER A 484 7.03 -28.88 10.57
C SER A 484 8.54 -28.92 10.79
N ALA A 485 9.19 -27.82 11.17
CA ALA A 485 10.66 -27.84 11.35
C ALA A 485 11.05 -28.45 12.70
N CYS A 486 10.31 -28.16 13.76
CA CYS A 486 10.58 -28.69 15.09
C CYS A 486 10.40 -30.22 15.16
N LEU A 487 9.33 -30.78 14.55
CA LEU A 487 9.11 -32.21 14.48
C LEU A 487 10.15 -32.93 13.62
N LEU A 488 10.54 -32.38 12.48
CA LEU A 488 11.61 -32.94 11.66
C LEU A 488 12.96 -32.87 12.35
N TYR A 489 13.20 -31.80 13.12
CA TYR A 489 14.41 -31.65 13.94
C TYR A 489 14.49 -32.68 15.05
N THR A 490 13.38 -32.97 15.75
CA THR A 490 13.31 -33.92 16.87
C THR A 490 13.12 -35.38 16.44
N SER A 491 12.69 -35.62 15.19
CA SER A 491 12.53 -36.99 14.67
C SER A 491 13.89 -37.66 14.45
N PRO A 492 14.06 -38.93 14.83
CA PRO A 492 15.30 -39.67 14.56
C PRO A 492 15.58 -39.72 13.06
N SER A 493 16.83 -39.45 12.68
CA SER A 493 17.25 -39.59 11.29
C SER A 493 17.10 -41.05 10.83
N PRO A 494 16.74 -41.32 9.56
CA PRO A 494 16.75 -42.68 9.03
C PRO A 494 18.08 -43.40 9.23
N ARG A 495 19.20 -42.69 9.40
CA ARG A 495 20.51 -43.26 9.75
C ARG A 495 20.61 -43.68 11.22
N ASP A 496 19.88 -43.01 12.11
CA ASP A 496 19.91 -43.35 13.55
C ASP A 496 19.08 -44.60 13.84
N ILE A 497 18.13 -44.94 12.96
CA ILE A 497 17.32 -46.17 13.04
C ILE A 497 18.07 -47.41 12.52
N SER A 498 19.03 -47.19 11.60
CA SER A 498 19.79 -48.29 10.99
C SER A 498 20.95 -48.80 11.84
N GLY A 499 21.32 -48.14 12.93
CA GLY A 499 22.40 -48.51 13.84
C GLY A 499 22.02 -49.45 14.98
N SER A 500 20.76 -49.85 15.11
CA SER A 500 20.25 -50.75 16.16
C SER A 500 19.74 -52.09 15.62
N ARG A 501 20.59 -52.74 14.75
CA ARG A 501 20.46 -54.17 14.42
C ARG A 501 21.77 -54.87 14.60
#